data_3057cf8d8266049f43a1fd3afbe33531
#
_entry.id   3057cf8d8266049f43a1fd3afbe33531
#
_cell.length_a   1.000
_cell.length_b   1.000
_cell.length_c   1.000
_cell.angle_alpha   90.00
_cell.angle_beta   90.00
_cell.angle_gamma   90.00
#
_symmetry.space_group_name_H-M   'P 1'
#
loop_
_entity.id
_entity.type
_entity.pdbx_description
1 polymer ?
#
loop_
_entity_poly.entity_id
_entity_poly.type
_entity_poly.pdbx_seq_one_letter_code
_entity_poly.pdbx_strand_id
1 'polypeptide(L)'
;MRTYSPKAGDVVRKWHVIDAQDVVRGRLATHAAVLLRGKHKATFAPHMDMGDFVIVINAEKIALSGTKATTKFAHHHSGFPGGLTSTVYGELIEKHPTRAVEKAIKGMLPKNRLGAQVASKLKVYAGPEHPHAAQAPTPYVFTQVSQVAK
;
A
#
# COMPACT_ATOMS: atom_id res chain seq x y z
N MET A 1 -25.17 26.91 -9.51
CA MET A 1 -24.03 26.10 -10.00
C MET A 1 -24.21 24.67 -9.52
N ARG A 2 -24.07 23.66 -10.40
CA ARG A 2 -24.05 22.25 -9.97
C ARG A 2 -22.60 21.83 -9.75
N THR A 3 -22.30 21.24 -8.59
CA THR A 3 -21.00 20.63 -8.33
C THR A 3 -20.83 19.38 -9.20
N TYR A 4 -19.61 19.17 -9.73
CA TYR A 4 -19.28 17.97 -10.49
C TYR A 4 -19.45 16.72 -9.61
N SER A 5 -20.17 15.73 -10.13
CA SER A 5 -20.28 14.40 -9.52
C SER A 5 -19.87 13.36 -10.57
N PRO A 6 -18.80 12.58 -10.33
CA PRO A 6 -18.32 11.61 -11.31
C PRO A 6 -19.33 10.50 -11.54
N LYS A 7 -19.41 10.02 -12.77
CA LYS A 7 -20.20 8.86 -13.20
C LYS A 7 -19.30 7.64 -13.38
N ALA A 8 -19.87 6.47 -13.45
CA ALA A 8 -19.13 5.23 -13.65
C ALA A 8 -18.26 5.23 -14.93
N GLY A 9 -18.71 5.91 -15.99
CA GLY A 9 -17.95 6.07 -17.23
C GLY A 9 -16.75 7.01 -17.16
N ASP A 10 -16.70 7.87 -16.15
CA ASP A 10 -15.61 8.85 -15.97
C ASP A 10 -14.36 8.23 -15.29
N VAL A 11 -14.45 6.95 -14.93
CA VAL A 11 -13.39 6.26 -14.16
C VAL A 11 -12.29 5.78 -15.10
N VAL A 12 -11.21 6.53 -15.20
CA VAL A 12 -9.97 6.12 -15.88
C VAL A 12 -8.97 5.60 -14.85
N ARG A 13 -8.56 4.34 -14.98
CA ARG A 13 -7.60 3.69 -14.07
C ARG A 13 -6.26 3.50 -14.77
N LYS A 14 -5.19 3.87 -14.07
CA LYS A 14 -3.81 3.67 -14.49
C LYS A 14 -3.15 2.63 -13.59
N TRP A 15 -2.04 2.07 -14.06
CA TRP A 15 -1.19 1.17 -13.30
C TRP A 15 0.09 1.88 -12.90
N HIS A 16 0.46 1.78 -11.62
CA HIS A 16 1.68 2.37 -11.09
C HIS A 16 2.54 1.30 -10.44
N VAL A 17 3.85 1.33 -10.71
CA VAL A 17 4.85 0.52 -10.00
C VAL A 17 5.57 1.40 -9.00
N ILE A 18 5.64 0.94 -7.77
CA ILE A 18 6.38 1.57 -6.68
C ILE A 18 7.52 0.63 -6.28
N ASP A 19 8.75 1.12 -6.32
CA ASP A 19 9.87 0.40 -5.75
C ASP A 19 9.95 0.68 -4.25
N ALA A 20 9.96 -0.39 -3.44
CA ALA A 20 10.04 -0.32 -1.99
C ALA A 20 11.47 -0.30 -1.47
N GLN A 21 12.47 -0.48 -2.33
CA GLN A 21 13.88 -0.55 -1.92
C GLN A 21 14.29 0.72 -1.18
N ASP A 22 14.81 0.56 0.05
CA ASP A 22 15.31 1.63 0.92
C ASP A 22 14.29 2.72 1.28
N VAL A 23 13.02 2.49 0.98
CA VAL A 23 11.93 3.42 1.33
C VAL A 23 11.35 3.05 2.70
N VAL A 24 11.16 4.06 3.56
CA VAL A 24 10.51 3.86 4.86
C VAL A 24 9.07 3.38 4.66
N ARG A 25 8.74 2.22 5.25
CA ARG A 25 7.45 1.54 5.11
C ARG A 25 6.23 2.44 5.27
N GLY A 26 6.23 3.34 6.26
CA GLY A 26 5.11 4.25 6.53
C GLY A 26 4.91 5.27 5.41
N ARG A 27 5.98 5.82 4.86
CA ARG A 27 5.94 6.77 3.73
C ARG A 27 5.46 6.10 2.46
N LEU A 28 6.00 4.92 2.13
CA LEU A 28 5.49 4.11 1.01
C LEU A 28 3.99 3.87 1.14
N ALA A 29 3.52 3.47 2.32
CA ALA A 29 2.12 3.18 2.55
C ALA A 29 1.22 4.42 2.34
N THR A 30 1.68 5.61 2.72
CA THR A 30 0.93 6.86 2.50
C THR A 30 0.76 7.15 1.01
N HIS A 31 1.84 7.09 0.22
CA HIS A 31 1.78 7.33 -1.23
C HIS A 31 0.91 6.27 -1.94
N ALA A 32 1.11 4.99 -1.63
CA ALA A 32 0.29 3.92 -2.18
C ALA A 32 -1.20 4.10 -1.85
N ALA A 33 -1.55 4.50 -0.64
CA ALA A 33 -2.93 4.75 -0.24
C ALA A 33 -3.56 5.95 -0.97
N VAL A 34 -2.79 7.01 -1.25
CA VAL A 34 -3.23 8.17 -2.05
C VAL A 34 -3.56 7.75 -3.48
N LEU A 35 -2.69 6.96 -4.13
CA LEU A 35 -2.91 6.44 -5.48
C LEU A 35 -4.09 5.48 -5.55
N LEU A 36 -4.15 4.50 -4.65
CA LEU A 36 -5.22 3.51 -4.58
C LEU A 36 -6.60 4.15 -4.38
N ARG A 37 -6.67 5.20 -3.58
CA ARG A 37 -7.90 5.92 -3.32
C ARG A 37 -8.23 6.95 -4.41
N GLY A 38 -7.25 7.35 -5.22
CA GLY A 38 -7.42 8.32 -6.30
C GLY A 38 -7.39 9.78 -5.85
N LYS A 39 -6.86 10.08 -4.67
CA LYS A 39 -6.77 11.46 -4.14
C LYS A 39 -5.88 12.40 -4.96
N HIS A 40 -5.03 11.86 -5.84
CA HIS A 40 -4.19 12.62 -6.76
C HIS A 40 -4.95 13.15 -7.98
N LYS A 41 -6.19 12.67 -8.19
CA LYS A 41 -7.04 13.07 -9.33
C LYS A 41 -7.98 14.21 -8.94
N ALA A 42 -8.16 15.18 -9.84
CA ALA A 42 -9.11 16.27 -9.66
C ALA A 42 -10.58 15.79 -9.55
N THR A 43 -10.85 14.63 -10.16
CA THR A 43 -12.19 14.00 -10.18
C THR A 43 -12.48 13.15 -8.95
N PHE A 44 -11.62 13.19 -7.93
CA PHE A 44 -11.80 12.38 -6.72
C PHE A 44 -13.17 12.57 -6.07
N ALA A 45 -13.83 11.46 -5.76
CA ALA A 45 -15.09 11.45 -5.01
C ALA A 45 -15.06 10.40 -3.89
N PRO A 46 -15.53 10.72 -2.66
CA PRO A 46 -15.46 9.80 -1.52
C PRO A 46 -16.36 8.56 -1.67
N HIS A 47 -17.43 8.66 -2.47
CA HIS A 47 -18.44 7.62 -2.64
C HIS A 47 -18.13 6.67 -3.80
N MET A 48 -17.15 6.99 -4.65
CA MET A 48 -16.77 6.18 -5.81
C MET A 48 -15.30 5.76 -5.76
N ASP A 49 -15.00 4.61 -6.36
CA ASP A 49 -13.65 4.13 -6.53
C ASP A 49 -13.00 4.74 -7.79
N MET A 50 -12.37 5.90 -7.63
CA MET A 50 -11.64 6.62 -8.68
C MET A 50 -10.14 6.27 -8.73
N GLY A 51 -9.68 5.38 -7.85
CA GLY A 51 -8.27 5.08 -7.66
C GLY A 51 -7.67 4.19 -8.73
N ASP A 52 -6.34 4.17 -8.76
CA ASP A 52 -5.50 3.43 -9.70
C ASP A 52 -5.06 2.09 -9.12
N PHE A 53 -4.51 1.22 -9.97
CA PHE A 53 -3.85 0.00 -9.56
C PHE A 53 -2.42 0.31 -9.11
N VAL A 54 -1.99 -0.30 -8.02
CA VAL A 54 -0.65 -0.11 -7.47
C VAL A 54 0.05 -1.46 -7.33
N ILE A 55 1.22 -1.55 -7.93
CA ILE A 55 2.15 -2.67 -7.81
C ILE A 55 3.30 -2.19 -6.93
N VAL A 56 3.62 -2.92 -5.88
CA VAL A 56 4.80 -2.67 -5.05
C VAL A 56 5.79 -3.81 -5.27
N ILE A 57 7.01 -3.47 -5.65
CA ILE A 57 8.11 -4.42 -5.84
C ILE A 57 9.18 -4.25 -4.76
N ASN A 58 10.09 -5.21 -4.64
CA ASN A 58 11.18 -5.22 -3.65
C ASN A 58 10.72 -5.08 -2.19
N ALA A 59 9.59 -5.70 -1.83
CA ALA A 59 9.05 -5.61 -0.46
C ALA A 59 10.02 -6.15 0.61
N GLU A 60 10.96 -7.03 0.26
CA GLU A 60 12.01 -7.55 1.16
C GLU A 60 12.98 -6.46 1.62
N LYS A 61 13.24 -5.48 0.74
CA LYS A 61 14.22 -4.41 0.95
C LYS A 61 13.64 -3.16 1.57
N ILE A 62 12.42 -3.26 2.11
CA ILE A 62 11.75 -2.11 2.73
C ILE A 62 12.43 -1.69 4.03
N ALA A 63 12.62 -0.39 4.23
CA ALA A 63 13.26 0.14 5.42
C ALA A 63 12.28 0.35 6.59
N LEU A 64 12.74 0.01 7.80
CA LEU A 64 12.11 0.37 9.06
C LEU A 64 12.94 1.45 9.75
N SER A 65 12.32 2.55 10.14
CA SER A 65 13.03 3.65 10.82
C SER A 65 13.23 3.36 12.31
N GLY A 66 14.44 3.69 12.82
CA GLY A 66 14.81 3.52 14.22
C GLY A 66 14.76 2.07 14.69
N THR A 67 14.40 1.83 15.93
CA THR A 67 14.35 0.50 16.57
C THR A 67 13.07 -0.32 16.25
N LYS A 68 12.29 0.09 15.25
CA LYS A 68 10.98 -0.55 14.95
C LYS A 68 11.09 -2.01 14.51
N ALA A 69 12.26 -2.43 14.04
CA ALA A 69 12.49 -3.82 13.68
C ALA A 69 12.35 -4.74 14.90
N THR A 70 12.78 -4.30 16.07
CA THR A 70 12.76 -5.07 17.32
C THR A 70 11.59 -4.71 18.25
N THR A 71 11.19 -3.44 18.29
CA THR A 71 10.20 -2.94 19.27
C THR A 71 8.77 -2.94 18.77
N LYS A 72 8.57 -2.97 17.43
CA LYS A 72 7.20 -2.90 16.88
C LYS A 72 6.64 -4.29 16.64
N PHE A 73 5.43 -4.53 17.15
CA PHE A 73 4.70 -5.78 16.98
C PHE A 73 3.55 -5.66 15.98
N ALA A 74 3.33 -6.72 15.23
CA ALA A 74 2.15 -6.95 14.44
C ALA A 74 1.23 -7.91 15.19
N HIS A 75 0.10 -7.41 15.65
CA HIS A 75 -0.86 -8.22 16.39
C HIS A 75 -1.90 -8.83 15.45
N HIS A 76 -2.28 -10.07 15.74
CA HIS A 76 -3.39 -10.78 15.11
C HIS A 76 -4.16 -11.52 16.18
N HIS A 77 -5.48 -11.48 16.15
CA HIS A 77 -6.35 -12.18 17.07
C HIS A 77 -7.21 -13.21 16.32
N SER A 78 -7.27 -14.44 16.82
CA SER A 78 -8.03 -15.51 16.17
C SER A 78 -9.54 -15.45 16.43
N GLY A 79 -9.97 -14.64 17.41
CA GLY A 79 -11.36 -14.56 17.88
C GLY A 79 -11.68 -15.44 19.08
N PHE A 80 -10.78 -16.35 19.46
CA PHE A 80 -10.94 -17.22 20.64
C PHE A 80 -10.28 -16.63 21.90
N PRO A 81 -10.74 -16.98 23.11
CA PRO A 81 -10.06 -16.59 24.35
C PRO A 81 -8.57 -16.97 24.31
N GLY A 82 -7.69 -16.03 24.67
CA GLY A 82 -6.23 -16.23 24.59
C GLY A 82 -5.62 -16.25 23.19
N GLY A 83 -6.40 -16.00 22.13
CA GLY A 83 -5.98 -16.12 20.74
C GLY A 83 -5.19 -14.92 20.19
N LEU A 84 -4.56 -14.09 21.02
CA LEU A 84 -3.70 -12.99 20.58
C LEU A 84 -2.31 -13.51 20.21
N THR A 85 -1.93 -13.30 18.95
CA THR A 85 -0.58 -13.58 18.46
C THR A 85 0.13 -12.27 18.13
N SER A 86 1.36 -12.12 18.60
CA SER A 86 2.19 -10.94 18.40
C SER A 86 3.49 -11.33 17.73
N THR A 87 3.78 -10.78 16.55
CA THR A 87 5.02 -11.03 15.80
C THR A 87 5.80 -9.74 15.70
N VAL A 88 7.11 -9.79 15.92
CA VAL A 88 8.01 -8.64 15.76
C VAL A 88 8.09 -8.28 14.28
N TYR A 89 8.15 -6.98 13.95
CA TYR A 89 8.16 -6.56 12.53
C TYR A 89 9.41 -6.97 11.77
N GLY A 90 10.57 -7.07 12.41
CA GLY A 90 11.79 -7.62 11.79
C GLY A 90 11.54 -9.04 11.28
N GLU A 91 11.09 -9.92 12.16
CA GLU A 91 10.76 -11.30 11.83
C GLU A 91 9.63 -11.42 10.78
N LEU A 92 8.64 -10.51 10.84
CA LEU A 92 7.55 -10.49 9.86
C LEU A 92 8.04 -10.15 8.45
N ILE A 93 9.02 -9.23 8.32
CA ILE A 93 9.61 -8.87 7.02
C ILE A 93 10.47 -10.01 6.49
N GLU A 94 11.23 -10.69 7.32
CA GLU A 94 12.04 -11.84 6.92
C GLU A 94 11.19 -13.01 6.41
N LYS A 95 10.12 -13.35 7.13
CA LYS A 95 9.26 -14.50 6.78
C LYS A 95 8.21 -14.16 5.71
N HIS A 96 7.60 -12.97 5.81
CA HIS A 96 6.46 -12.57 4.97
C HIS A 96 6.52 -11.07 4.62
N PRO A 97 7.46 -10.62 3.77
CA PRO A 97 7.66 -9.22 3.43
C PRO A 97 6.41 -8.59 2.78
N THR A 98 5.76 -9.32 1.89
CA THR A 98 4.52 -8.85 1.22
C THR A 98 3.43 -8.52 2.24
N ARG A 99 3.24 -9.38 3.24
CA ARG A 99 2.22 -9.20 4.28
C ARG A 99 2.51 -7.97 5.16
N ALA A 100 3.79 -7.70 5.46
CA ALA A 100 4.21 -6.53 6.23
C ALA A 100 3.86 -5.21 5.53
N VAL A 101 4.07 -5.16 4.20
CA VAL A 101 3.73 -4.00 3.35
C VAL A 101 2.23 -3.86 3.18
N GLU A 102 1.54 -4.94 2.82
CA GLU A 102 0.08 -4.93 2.66
C GLU A 102 -0.65 -4.45 3.92
N LYS A 103 -0.24 -4.95 5.10
CA LYS A 103 -0.84 -4.55 6.38
C LYS A 103 -0.70 -3.05 6.63
N ALA A 104 0.43 -2.45 6.24
CA ALA A 104 0.65 -1.02 6.36
C ALA A 104 -0.27 -0.21 5.43
N ILE A 105 -0.37 -0.62 4.17
CA ILE A 105 -1.18 0.08 3.16
C ILE A 105 -2.68 -0.09 3.45
N LYS A 106 -3.14 -1.33 3.70
CA LYS A 106 -4.54 -1.64 4.05
C LYS A 106 -4.98 -0.91 5.32
N GLY A 107 -4.07 -0.71 6.28
CA GLY A 107 -4.33 0.07 7.50
C GLY A 107 -4.59 1.56 7.26
N MET A 108 -4.14 2.12 6.13
CA MET A 108 -4.35 3.51 5.73
C MET A 108 -5.57 3.70 4.81
N LEU A 109 -6.19 2.62 4.35
CA LEU A 109 -7.42 2.66 3.56
C LEU A 109 -8.66 2.71 4.47
N PRO A 110 -9.80 3.23 3.97
CA PRO A 110 -11.06 3.21 4.71
C PRO A 110 -11.47 1.77 5.06
N LYS A 111 -12.02 1.57 6.26
CA LYS A 111 -12.49 0.25 6.73
C LYS A 111 -13.97 0.05 6.42
N ASN A 112 -14.33 0.13 5.15
CA ASN A 112 -15.69 -0.08 4.65
C ASN A 112 -15.67 -0.95 3.37
N ARG A 113 -16.83 -1.23 2.80
CA ARG A 113 -16.97 -2.04 1.56
C ARG A 113 -16.17 -1.43 0.40
N LEU A 114 -16.23 -0.11 0.22
CA LEU A 114 -15.45 0.60 -0.79
C LEU A 114 -13.94 0.44 -0.55
N GLY A 115 -13.49 0.55 0.70
CA GLY A 115 -12.10 0.34 1.06
C GLY A 115 -11.60 -1.08 0.77
N ALA A 116 -12.46 -2.10 0.92
CA ALA A 116 -12.13 -3.47 0.54
C ALA A 116 -11.93 -3.62 -0.99
N GLN A 117 -12.80 -2.99 -1.80
CA GLN A 117 -12.65 -2.93 -3.25
C GLN A 117 -11.36 -2.19 -3.66
N VAL A 118 -11.06 -1.06 -3.03
CA VAL A 118 -9.83 -0.31 -3.26
C VAL A 118 -8.60 -1.15 -2.92
N ALA A 119 -8.64 -1.89 -1.81
CA ALA A 119 -7.54 -2.75 -1.38
C ALA A 119 -7.24 -3.91 -2.35
N SER A 120 -8.22 -4.39 -3.12
CA SER A 120 -8.03 -5.47 -4.11
C SER A 120 -7.14 -5.05 -5.28
N LYS A 121 -7.01 -3.75 -5.55
CA LYS A 121 -6.16 -3.16 -6.59
C LYS A 121 -4.68 -3.09 -6.19
N LEU A 122 -4.35 -3.39 -4.94
CA LEU A 122 -2.98 -3.48 -4.47
C LEU A 122 -2.39 -4.85 -4.79
N LYS A 123 -1.20 -4.85 -5.41
CA LYS A 123 -0.38 -6.04 -5.66
C LYS A 123 0.99 -5.81 -5.05
N VAL A 124 1.48 -6.74 -4.24
CA VAL A 124 2.77 -6.62 -3.55
C VAL A 124 3.62 -7.85 -3.86
N TYR A 125 4.85 -7.61 -4.29
CA TYR A 125 5.83 -8.63 -4.64
C TYR A 125 7.08 -8.48 -3.79
N ALA A 126 7.64 -9.61 -3.38
CA ALA A 126 8.84 -9.65 -2.56
C ALA A 126 10.08 -9.18 -3.33
N GLY A 127 10.26 -9.73 -4.54
CA GLY A 127 11.38 -9.41 -5.43
C GLY A 127 11.09 -8.26 -6.42
N PRO A 128 12.02 -8.07 -7.39
CA PRO A 128 11.91 -7.00 -8.40
C PRO A 128 10.93 -7.31 -9.53
N GLU A 129 10.56 -8.56 -9.72
CA GLU A 129 9.72 -9.00 -10.85
C GLU A 129 8.23 -8.99 -10.51
N HIS A 130 7.41 -8.67 -11.51
CA HIS A 130 5.94 -8.71 -11.40
C HIS A 130 5.31 -9.22 -12.71
N PRO A 131 4.19 -9.96 -12.67
CA PRO A 131 3.55 -10.55 -13.87
C PRO A 131 2.69 -9.55 -14.66
N HIS A 132 2.69 -8.28 -14.32
CA HIS A 132 1.79 -7.25 -14.89
C HIS A 132 2.44 -6.41 -15.99
N ALA A 133 3.38 -6.96 -16.77
CA ALA A 133 4.04 -6.22 -17.86
C ALA A 133 3.04 -5.80 -18.96
N ALA A 134 2.05 -6.65 -19.25
CA ALA A 134 1.02 -6.39 -20.25
C ALA A 134 0.15 -5.15 -19.97
N GLN A 135 0.03 -4.73 -18.72
CA GLN A 135 -0.70 -3.52 -18.32
C GLN A 135 0.11 -2.22 -18.49
N ALA A 136 1.37 -2.32 -18.97
CA ALA A 136 2.29 -1.20 -19.15
C ALA A 136 2.29 -0.22 -17.94
N PRO A 137 2.63 -0.70 -16.73
CA PRO A 137 2.56 0.11 -15.54
C PRO A 137 3.62 1.22 -15.56
N THR A 138 3.24 2.42 -15.12
CA THR A 138 4.14 3.56 -15.05
C THR A 138 4.92 3.56 -13.74
N PRO A 139 6.25 3.77 -13.76
CA PRO A 139 7.03 3.89 -12.54
C PRO A 139 6.60 5.15 -11.77
N TYR A 140 6.40 4.98 -10.47
CA TYR A 140 6.10 6.09 -9.57
C TYR A 140 7.35 6.49 -8.80
N VAL A 141 7.82 7.70 -9.00
CA VAL A 141 8.99 8.24 -8.32
C VAL A 141 8.56 9.02 -7.08
N PHE A 142 9.15 8.68 -5.93
CA PHE A 142 8.95 9.46 -4.72
C PHE A 142 9.66 10.80 -4.83
N THR A 143 8.95 11.87 -4.54
CA THR A 143 9.52 13.23 -4.44
C THR A 143 10.29 13.43 -3.13
N GLN A 144 10.12 12.54 -2.17
CA GLN A 144 10.82 12.58 -0.88
C GLN A 144 12.04 11.65 -0.92
N VAL A 145 13.19 12.20 -0.60
CA VAL A 145 14.46 11.51 -0.50
C VAL A 145 14.34 10.21 0.30
N SER A 146 14.90 9.13 -0.22
CA SER A 146 15.12 7.88 0.50
C SER A 146 15.89 8.19 1.80
N GLN A 147 15.21 8.10 2.93
CA GLN A 147 15.90 8.18 4.21
C GLN A 147 16.21 6.76 4.65
N VAL A 148 17.31 6.23 4.13
CA VAL A 148 18.03 5.17 4.82
C VAL A 148 18.42 5.76 6.16
N ALA A 149 17.89 5.23 7.24
CA ALA A 149 18.43 5.51 8.57
C ALA A 149 19.88 5.02 8.57
N LYS A 150 20.82 5.96 8.57
CA LYS A 150 22.21 5.69 8.91
C LYS A 150 22.31 5.28 10.35
#